data_45a25b8b09cc378974d32320525567b7
#
_entry.id   45a25b8b09cc378974d32320525567b7
#
_cell.length_a   1.000
_cell.length_b   1.000
_cell.length_c   1.000
_cell.angle_alpha   90.00
_cell.angle_beta   90.00
_cell.angle_gamma   90.00
#
_symmetry.space_group_name_H-M   'P 1'
#
loop_
_entity.id
_entity.type
_entity.pdbx_description
1 polymer ?
#
loop_
_entity_poly.entity_id
_entity_poly.type
_entity_poly.pdbx_seq_one_letter_code
_entity_poly.pdbx_strand_id
1 'polypeptide(L)'
;MLLVLCVDLDDDLGRKTGIPTPVVGRNAIEHAAVSLAEADPEDSDVNVLFEGVHLHDTVAGEDEPVEVAAVTGEERGDVAANRQVGRELDEVLATLQADETVRVIVVTDGAQDESVIPVIRSRVQIDSVRRVVVRQA
;
A
#
# COMPACT_ATOMS: atom_id res chain seq x y z
N MET A 1 7.55 -13.60 -6.81
CA MET A 1 6.38 -12.70 -7.00
C MET A 1 6.76 -11.29 -6.61
N LEU A 2 6.31 -10.31 -7.38
CA LEU A 2 6.48 -8.91 -7.06
C LEU A 2 5.18 -8.35 -6.49
N LEU A 3 5.24 -7.78 -5.29
CA LEU A 3 4.09 -7.13 -4.65
C LEU A 3 4.31 -5.62 -4.64
N VAL A 4 3.39 -4.90 -5.25
CA VAL A 4 3.32 -3.44 -5.11
C VAL A 4 2.48 -3.15 -3.87
N LEU A 5 3.10 -2.56 -2.84
CA LEU A 5 2.48 -2.36 -1.54
C LEU A 5 2.29 -0.87 -1.27
N CYS A 6 1.04 -0.43 -1.29
CA CYS A 6 0.65 0.93 -0.94
C CYS A 6 0.50 1.02 0.58
N VAL A 7 1.06 2.05 1.20
CA VAL A 7 1.02 2.24 2.64
C VAL A 7 0.26 3.52 2.98
N ASP A 8 -0.77 3.38 3.80
CA ASP A 8 -1.61 4.47 4.32
C ASP A 8 -1.57 4.41 5.85
N LEU A 9 -0.56 5.05 6.43
CA LEU A 9 -0.23 4.87 7.84
C LEU A 9 -1.31 5.37 8.81
N ASP A 10 -2.05 6.41 8.41
CA ASP A 10 -3.08 7.02 9.28
C ASP A 10 -4.47 6.41 9.08
N ASP A 11 -4.60 5.41 8.20
CA ASP A 11 -5.86 4.79 7.83
C ASP A 11 -6.88 5.81 7.29
N ASP A 12 -6.45 6.71 6.45
CA ASP A 12 -7.35 7.66 5.79
C ASP A 12 -8.39 6.90 4.94
N LEU A 13 -7.97 5.84 4.27
CA LEU A 13 -8.85 5.03 3.45
C LEU A 13 -10.00 4.46 4.28
N GLY A 14 -9.72 3.77 5.38
CA GLY A 14 -10.76 3.18 6.21
C GLY A 14 -11.63 4.21 6.90
N ARG A 15 -11.01 5.26 7.45
CA ARG A 15 -11.74 6.31 8.18
C ARG A 15 -12.67 7.13 7.28
N LYS A 16 -12.25 7.42 6.05
CA LYS A 16 -12.99 8.30 5.14
C LYS A 16 -13.97 7.55 4.24
N THR A 17 -13.71 6.29 3.94
CA THR A 17 -14.54 5.52 3.00
C THR A 17 -15.28 4.34 3.61
N GLY A 18 -14.81 3.83 4.76
CA GLY A 18 -15.36 2.61 5.35
C GLY A 18 -14.94 1.32 4.65
N ILE A 19 -14.05 1.40 3.67
CA ILE A 19 -13.56 0.20 2.97
C ILE A 19 -12.73 -0.65 3.93
N PRO A 20 -13.02 -1.96 4.03
CA PRO A 20 -12.21 -2.87 4.85
C PRO A 20 -10.78 -2.99 4.31
N THR A 21 -9.81 -3.06 5.21
CA THR A 21 -8.39 -3.19 4.88
C THR A 21 -7.81 -4.46 5.53
N PRO A 22 -6.74 -5.05 4.97
CA PRO A 22 -6.04 -4.63 3.75
C PRO A 22 -6.87 -4.81 2.48
N VAL A 23 -6.51 -4.06 1.45
CA VAL A 23 -7.14 -4.19 0.12
C VAL A 23 -6.16 -4.92 -0.79
N VAL A 24 -6.61 -5.95 -1.48
CA VAL A 24 -5.75 -6.77 -2.34
C VAL A 24 -6.34 -6.85 -3.73
N GLY A 25 -5.53 -6.61 -4.74
CA GLY A 25 -5.90 -6.76 -6.13
C GLY A 25 -6.05 -5.43 -6.86
N ARG A 26 -5.68 -5.44 -8.14
CA ARG A 26 -5.63 -4.23 -8.96
C ARG A 26 -6.96 -3.50 -9.03
N ASN A 27 -8.05 -4.23 -9.29
CA ASN A 27 -9.36 -3.58 -9.42
C ASN A 27 -9.89 -3.08 -8.06
N ALA A 28 -9.59 -3.81 -6.98
CA ALA A 28 -9.98 -3.38 -5.64
C ALA A 28 -9.22 -2.11 -5.23
N ILE A 29 -7.94 -2.01 -5.57
CA ILE A 29 -7.14 -0.81 -5.29
C ILE A 29 -7.67 0.38 -6.10
N GLU A 30 -7.99 0.19 -7.37
CA GLU A 30 -8.56 1.26 -8.19
C GLU A 30 -9.89 1.74 -7.61
N HIS A 31 -10.76 0.83 -7.20
CA HIS A 31 -12.02 1.18 -6.54
C HIS A 31 -11.78 1.97 -5.25
N ALA A 32 -10.82 1.54 -4.45
CA ALA A 32 -10.46 2.24 -3.21
C ALA A 32 -9.95 3.65 -3.49
N ALA A 33 -9.11 3.81 -4.53
CA ALA A 33 -8.57 5.11 -4.92
C ALA A 33 -9.68 6.07 -5.34
N VAL A 34 -10.62 5.61 -6.16
CA VAL A 34 -11.77 6.41 -6.60
C VAL A 34 -12.65 6.80 -5.41
N SER A 35 -12.94 5.84 -4.52
CA SER A 35 -13.77 6.10 -3.35
C SER A 35 -13.13 7.13 -2.41
N LEU A 36 -11.82 7.04 -2.20
CA LEU A 36 -11.09 8.01 -1.38
C LEU A 36 -11.09 9.38 -2.04
N ALA A 37 -10.89 9.45 -3.36
CA ALA A 37 -10.92 10.70 -4.11
C ALA A 37 -12.28 11.38 -4.02
N GLU A 38 -13.36 10.61 -4.03
CA GLU A 38 -14.71 11.16 -3.86
C GLU A 38 -14.94 11.68 -2.45
N ALA A 39 -14.38 11.02 -1.43
CA ALA A 39 -14.50 11.43 -0.03
C ALA A 39 -13.62 12.64 0.29
N ASP A 40 -12.39 12.66 -0.23
CA ASP A 40 -11.41 13.73 0.00
C ASP A 40 -10.43 13.81 -1.17
N PRO A 41 -10.72 14.64 -2.18
CA PRO A 41 -9.89 14.72 -3.39
C PRO A 41 -8.49 15.28 -3.14
N GLU A 42 -8.22 15.90 -1.99
CA GLU A 42 -6.91 16.45 -1.66
C GLU A 42 -6.03 15.50 -0.86
N ASP A 43 -6.55 14.33 -0.48
CA ASP A 43 -5.80 13.35 0.30
C ASP A 43 -4.65 12.77 -0.54
N SER A 44 -3.44 12.83 -0.01
CA SER A 44 -2.25 12.32 -0.69
C SER A 44 -2.32 10.80 -0.94
N ASP A 45 -3.07 10.07 -0.14
CA ASP A 45 -3.22 8.63 -0.31
C ASP A 45 -4.00 8.25 -1.58
N VAL A 46 -4.79 9.16 -2.13
CA VAL A 46 -5.39 8.98 -3.47
C VAL A 46 -4.28 8.75 -4.49
N ASN A 47 -3.23 9.55 -4.45
CA ASN A 47 -2.10 9.44 -5.38
C ASN A 47 -1.28 8.20 -5.11
N VAL A 48 -1.13 7.80 -3.85
CA VAL A 48 -0.43 6.56 -3.49
C VAL A 48 -1.14 5.35 -4.11
N LEU A 49 -2.45 5.28 -3.98
CA LEU A 49 -3.24 4.17 -4.51
C LEU A 49 -3.19 4.12 -6.04
N PHE A 50 -3.35 5.27 -6.71
CA PHE A 50 -3.25 5.31 -8.18
C PHE A 50 -1.84 5.00 -8.66
N GLU A 51 -0.80 5.43 -7.96
CA GLU A 51 0.57 5.02 -8.30
C GLU A 51 0.75 3.51 -8.16
N GLY A 52 0.13 2.90 -7.16
CA GLY A 52 0.12 1.44 -7.01
C GLY A 52 -0.48 0.74 -8.23
N VAL A 53 -1.62 1.23 -8.72
CA VAL A 53 -2.25 0.71 -9.94
C VAL A 53 -1.32 0.91 -11.15
N HIS A 54 -0.75 2.10 -11.28
CA HIS A 54 0.15 2.42 -12.39
C HIS A 54 1.37 1.51 -12.42
N LEU A 55 2.02 1.30 -11.29
CA LEU A 55 3.17 0.41 -11.20
C LEU A 55 2.80 -1.02 -11.50
N HIS A 56 1.68 -1.50 -10.96
CA HIS A 56 1.19 -2.84 -11.28
C HIS A 56 1.02 -3.02 -12.78
N ASP A 57 0.36 -2.08 -13.45
CA ASP A 57 0.09 -2.17 -14.88
C ASP A 57 1.37 -2.04 -15.72
N THR A 58 2.34 -1.27 -15.24
CA THR A 58 3.62 -1.08 -15.93
C THR A 58 4.47 -2.34 -15.91
N VAL A 59 4.48 -3.08 -14.79
CA VAL A 59 5.32 -4.28 -14.64
C VAL A 59 4.56 -5.57 -14.93
N ALA A 60 3.23 -5.52 -15.02
CA ALA A 60 2.44 -6.70 -15.36
C ALA A 60 2.78 -7.20 -16.76
N GLY A 61 2.83 -8.52 -16.92
CA GLY A 61 3.21 -9.14 -18.19
C GLY A 61 4.70 -9.43 -18.33
N GLU A 62 5.51 -9.06 -17.34
CA GLU A 62 6.90 -9.51 -17.25
C GLU A 62 6.98 -10.96 -16.78
N ASP A 63 8.19 -11.46 -16.53
CA ASP A 63 8.43 -12.88 -16.31
C ASP A 63 7.92 -13.43 -14.98
N GLU A 64 7.43 -12.57 -14.08
CA GLU A 64 6.96 -13.03 -12.77
C GLU A 64 5.56 -12.50 -12.45
N PRO A 65 4.81 -13.21 -11.57
CA PRO A 65 3.53 -12.72 -11.12
C PRO A 65 3.65 -11.39 -10.36
N VAL A 66 2.70 -10.48 -10.59
CA VAL A 66 2.64 -9.17 -9.94
C VAL A 66 1.28 -9.01 -9.26
N GLU A 67 1.30 -8.52 -8.04
CA GLU A 67 0.07 -8.17 -7.33
C GLU A 67 0.23 -6.78 -6.72
N VAL A 68 -0.89 -6.14 -6.41
CA VAL A 68 -0.92 -4.86 -5.71
C VAL A 68 -1.85 -4.96 -4.51
N ALA A 69 -1.44 -4.37 -3.40
CA ALA A 69 -2.22 -4.34 -2.18
C ALA A 69 -2.01 -3.02 -1.45
N ALA A 70 -2.95 -2.69 -0.57
CA ALA A 70 -2.83 -1.54 0.32
C ALA A 70 -2.98 -2.01 1.75
N VAL A 71 -2.06 -1.57 2.60
CA VAL A 71 -2.11 -1.79 4.04
C VAL A 71 -2.26 -0.46 4.75
N THR A 72 -2.95 -0.47 5.88
CA THR A 72 -3.23 0.74 6.64
C THR A 72 -2.75 0.60 8.07
N GLY A 73 -2.44 1.74 8.68
CA GLY A 73 -2.16 1.83 10.09
C GLY A 73 -3.39 2.30 10.86
N GLU A 74 -3.18 3.23 11.77
CA GLU A 74 -4.26 3.87 12.51
C GLU A 74 -3.82 5.24 12.99
N GLU A 75 -4.76 6.08 13.44
CA GLU A 75 -4.46 7.46 13.79
C GLU A 75 -3.94 7.68 15.21
N ARG A 76 -3.89 6.64 16.06
CA ARG A 76 -3.53 6.77 17.48
C ARG A 76 -2.05 6.89 17.76
N GLY A 77 -1.21 7.02 16.74
CA GLY A 77 0.23 7.22 16.87
C GLY A 77 1.04 6.11 16.23
N ASP A 78 2.34 6.35 16.11
CA ASP A 78 3.24 5.53 15.28
C ASP A 78 3.35 4.07 15.74
N VAL A 79 3.37 3.81 17.03
CA VAL A 79 3.53 2.43 17.55
C VAL A 79 2.32 1.59 17.15
N ALA A 80 1.11 2.12 17.38
CA ALA A 80 -0.13 1.41 17.04
C ALA A 80 -0.28 1.29 15.53
N ALA A 81 0.03 2.36 14.78
CA ALA A 81 -0.06 2.38 13.33
C ALA A 81 0.89 1.36 12.70
N ASN A 82 2.15 1.33 13.15
CA ASN A 82 3.14 0.38 12.64
C ASN A 82 2.76 -1.07 12.94
N ARG A 83 2.21 -1.32 14.12
CA ARG A 83 1.73 -2.65 14.49
C ARG A 83 0.58 -3.10 13.59
N GLN A 84 -0.34 -2.20 13.28
CA GLN A 84 -1.45 -2.49 12.40
C GLN A 84 -0.99 -2.78 10.97
N VAL A 85 -0.06 -1.97 10.43
CA VAL A 85 0.55 -2.23 9.12
C VAL A 85 1.17 -3.63 9.09
N GLY A 86 1.92 -4.00 10.12
CA GLY A 86 2.52 -5.33 10.21
C GLY A 86 1.50 -6.45 10.16
N ARG A 87 0.40 -6.32 10.91
CA ARG A 87 -0.68 -7.31 10.90
C ARG A 87 -1.33 -7.43 9.53
N GLU A 88 -1.60 -6.29 8.89
CA GLU A 88 -2.23 -6.30 7.57
C GLU A 88 -1.31 -6.87 6.51
N LEU A 89 -0.01 -6.57 6.59
CA LEU A 89 0.95 -7.18 5.67
C LEU A 89 1.01 -8.71 5.85
N ASP A 90 0.97 -9.20 7.06
CA ASP A 90 0.91 -10.64 7.32
C ASP A 90 -0.33 -11.27 6.67
N GLU A 91 -1.48 -10.60 6.74
CA GLU A 91 -2.71 -11.05 6.06
C GLU A 91 -2.56 -11.05 4.54
N VAL A 92 -1.97 -10.02 3.98
CA VAL A 92 -1.71 -9.95 2.53
C VAL A 92 -0.84 -11.12 2.09
N LEU A 93 0.27 -11.35 2.79
CA LEU A 93 1.19 -12.43 2.45
C LEU A 93 0.51 -13.79 2.53
N ALA A 94 -0.35 -14.00 3.54
CA ALA A 94 -1.11 -15.24 3.67
C ALA A 94 -2.12 -15.40 2.53
N THR A 95 -2.78 -14.32 2.12
CA THR A 95 -3.76 -14.34 1.03
C THR A 95 -3.10 -14.68 -0.31
N LEU A 96 -1.90 -14.17 -0.56
CA LEU A 96 -1.20 -14.41 -1.82
C LEU A 96 -0.75 -15.86 -1.99
N GLN A 97 -0.50 -16.59 -0.90
CA GLN A 97 -0.10 -18.00 -0.90
C GLN A 97 1.02 -18.28 -1.92
N ALA A 98 1.99 -17.36 -2.00
CA ALA A 98 3.05 -17.46 -2.99
C ALA A 98 4.01 -18.60 -2.62
N ASP A 99 4.27 -19.49 -3.58
CA ASP A 99 5.24 -20.59 -3.43
C ASP A 99 6.69 -20.11 -3.54
N GLU A 100 6.87 -18.90 -4.02
CA GLU A 100 8.18 -18.29 -4.24
C GLU A 100 8.36 -17.06 -3.34
N THR A 101 9.60 -16.60 -3.25
CA THR A 101 9.93 -15.40 -2.47
C THR A 101 9.17 -14.18 -2.99
N VAL A 102 8.53 -13.45 -2.09
CA VAL A 102 7.87 -12.20 -2.41
C VAL A 102 8.86 -11.05 -2.23
N ARG A 103 8.96 -10.20 -3.25
CA ARG A 103 9.72 -8.95 -3.21
C ARG A 103 8.73 -7.79 -3.31
N VAL A 104 9.02 -6.70 -2.65
CA VAL A 104 8.06 -5.60 -2.50
C VAL A 104 8.61 -4.30 -3.07
N ILE A 105 7.77 -3.60 -3.85
CA ILE A 105 7.94 -2.18 -4.12
C ILE A 105 6.98 -1.46 -3.18
N VAL A 106 7.52 -0.66 -2.26
CA VAL A 106 6.70 0.12 -1.32
C VAL A 106 6.32 1.44 -1.97
N VAL A 107 5.03 1.80 -1.92
CA VAL A 107 4.52 3.08 -2.41
C VAL A 107 3.98 3.86 -1.22
N THR A 108 4.53 5.05 -0.99
CA THR A 108 4.20 5.89 0.16
C THR A 108 4.16 7.37 -0.25
N ASP A 109 3.57 8.21 0.61
CA ASP A 109 3.64 9.67 0.45
C ASP A 109 4.90 10.27 1.09
N GLY A 110 5.77 9.44 1.67
CA GLY A 110 7.01 9.87 2.31
C GLY A 110 6.89 10.19 3.79
N ALA A 111 5.69 10.40 4.29
CA ALA A 111 5.49 10.66 5.71
C ALA A 111 5.76 9.40 6.53
N GLN A 112 6.57 9.53 7.58
CA GLN A 112 6.83 8.46 8.55
C GLN A 112 7.47 7.18 7.95
N ASP A 113 8.13 7.28 6.79
CA ASP A 113 8.84 6.15 6.19
C ASP A 113 9.86 5.54 7.15
N GLU A 114 10.55 6.35 7.94
CA GLU A 114 11.56 5.88 8.88
C GLU A 114 10.99 4.89 9.90
N SER A 115 9.72 5.02 10.26
CA SER A 115 9.11 4.12 11.24
C SER A 115 8.49 2.89 10.59
N VAL A 116 7.90 3.02 9.40
CA VAL A 116 7.14 1.93 8.78
C VAL A 116 8.02 1.00 7.92
N ILE A 117 9.04 1.52 7.27
CA ILE A 117 9.91 0.70 6.41
C ILE A 117 10.56 -0.45 7.19
N PRO A 118 11.10 -0.26 8.41
CA PRO A 118 11.63 -1.38 9.17
C PRO A 118 10.61 -2.47 9.48
N VAL A 119 9.35 -2.11 9.69
CA VAL A 119 8.27 -3.07 9.95
C VAL A 119 8.05 -3.96 8.72
N ILE A 120 8.00 -3.34 7.54
CA ILE A 120 7.84 -4.06 6.28
C ILE A 120 9.07 -4.95 6.03
N ARG A 121 10.27 -4.38 6.21
CA ARG A 121 11.52 -5.11 5.98
C ARG A 121 11.68 -6.32 6.90
N SER A 122 11.09 -6.30 8.07
CA SER A 122 11.15 -7.44 9.00
C SER A 122 10.36 -8.66 8.47
N ARG A 123 9.52 -8.49 7.46
CA ARG A 123 8.64 -9.53 6.93
C ARG A 123 8.97 -9.94 5.51
N VAL A 124 9.43 -9.00 4.69
CA VAL A 124 9.68 -9.23 3.26
C VAL A 124 10.91 -8.47 2.80
N GLN A 125 11.45 -8.88 1.67
CA GLN A 125 12.51 -8.14 0.99
C GLN A 125 11.91 -6.93 0.28
N ILE A 126 12.47 -5.75 0.53
CA ILE A 126 12.08 -4.53 -0.18
C ILE A 126 13.06 -4.33 -1.35
N ASP A 127 12.52 -4.29 -2.56
CA ASP A 127 13.31 -3.98 -3.76
C ASP A 127 13.52 -2.49 -3.92
N SER A 128 12.46 -1.71 -3.70
CA SER A 128 12.54 -0.25 -3.84
C SER A 128 11.39 0.42 -3.09
N VAL A 129 11.55 1.72 -2.86
CA VAL A 129 10.54 2.59 -2.25
C VAL A 129 10.21 3.69 -3.24
N ARG A 130 8.94 3.81 -3.60
CA ARG A 130 8.44 4.88 -4.45
C ARG A 130 7.69 5.90 -3.60
N ARG A 131 8.24 7.11 -3.49
CA ARG A 131 7.56 8.21 -2.81
C ARG A 131 6.77 9.01 -3.83
N VAL A 132 5.49 9.17 -3.56
CA VAL A 132 4.61 9.94 -4.41
C VAL A 132 4.66 11.40 -3.96
N VAL A 133 5.02 12.28 -4.89
CA VAL A 133 5.05 13.73 -4.65
C VAL A 133 3.86 14.34 -5.39
N VAL A 134 2.98 15.00 -4.64
CA VAL A 134 1.85 15.70 -5.25
C VAL A 134 2.36 17.04 -5.77
N ARG A 135 2.26 17.24 -7.09
CA ARG A 135 2.62 18.51 -7.71
C ARG A 135 1.52 19.53 -7.47
N GLN A 136 1.90 20.66 -6.93
CA GLN A 136 1.01 21.81 -6.88
C GLN A 136 1.27 22.68 -8.12
N ALA A 137 0.18 22.95 -8.82
CA ALA A 137 0.23 23.79 -10.00
C ALA A 137 0.44 25.27 -9.61
#